data_b86fbdbc09bd8a5bc95f8a2b7e9780bc
#
_entry.id   b86fbdbc09bd8a5bc95f8a2b7e9780bc
#
_cell.length_a   1.000
_cell.length_b   1.000
_cell.length_c   1.000
_cell.angle_alpha   90.00
_cell.angle_beta   90.00
_cell.angle_gamma   90.00
#
_symmetry.space_group_name_H-M   'P 1'
#
loop_
_entity.id
_entity.type
_entity.pdbx_description
1 polymer ?
#
loop_
_entity_poly.entity_id
_entity_poly.type
_entity_poly.pdbx_seq_one_letter_code
_entity_poly.pdbx_strand_id
1 'polypeptide(L)'
;MDVYEMLNIKSEAEYLVRQAQGKAMTGDHNAAVNYLKKAIDKEPRYTEAYTLLGNCQDCLDKKEDAIASYDKALRIDPDYADAWFNKGMILKKMGRSKEATECIEKSIDLYCGR
;
A
#
# COMPACT_ATOMS: atom_id res chain seq x y z
N MET A 1 -10.10 19.99 -15.78
CA MET A 1 -9.48 20.30 -14.48
C MET A 1 -8.23 21.13 -14.73
N ASP A 2 -8.09 22.28 -14.09
CA ASP A 2 -6.90 23.12 -14.26
C ASP A 2 -5.75 22.65 -13.35
N VAL A 3 -4.57 23.27 -13.54
CA VAL A 3 -3.35 22.91 -12.81
C VAL A 3 -3.52 23.10 -11.30
N TYR A 4 -4.18 24.20 -10.89
CA TYR A 4 -4.38 24.47 -9.46
C TYR A 4 -5.29 23.45 -8.80
N GLU A 5 -6.35 23.02 -9.47
CA GLU A 5 -7.25 22.00 -8.98
C GLU A 5 -6.52 20.66 -8.85
N MET A 6 -5.71 20.29 -9.84
CA MET A 6 -4.91 19.06 -9.83
C MET A 6 -3.91 19.06 -8.68
N LEU A 7 -3.18 20.17 -8.48
CA LEU A 7 -2.21 20.30 -7.40
C LEU A 7 -2.89 20.27 -6.03
N ASN A 8 -4.07 20.88 -5.91
CA ASN A 8 -4.83 20.86 -4.65
C ASN A 8 -5.27 19.46 -4.28
N ILE A 9 -5.80 18.69 -5.24
CA ILE A 9 -6.21 17.30 -5.01
C ILE A 9 -5.01 16.46 -4.56
N LYS A 10 -3.87 16.60 -5.26
CA LYS A 10 -2.65 15.87 -4.89
C LYS A 10 -2.18 16.22 -3.49
N SER A 11 -2.17 17.50 -3.15
CA SER A 11 -1.77 17.96 -1.81
C SER A 11 -2.69 17.45 -0.72
N GLU A 12 -4.00 17.39 -0.97
CA GLU A 12 -4.97 16.82 -0.05
C GLU A 12 -4.73 15.33 0.15
N ALA A 13 -4.49 14.60 -0.94
CA ALA A 13 -4.23 13.16 -0.87
C ALA A 13 -2.95 12.88 -0.07
N GLU A 14 -1.89 13.65 -0.31
CA GLU A 14 -0.63 13.52 0.42
C GLU A 14 -0.79 13.83 1.91
N TYR A 15 -1.56 14.85 2.24
CA TYR A 15 -1.88 15.20 3.62
C TYR A 15 -2.59 14.03 4.32
N LEU A 16 -3.59 13.44 3.65
CA LEU A 16 -4.34 12.30 4.21
C LEU A 16 -3.43 11.09 4.44
N VAL A 17 -2.49 10.84 3.54
CA VAL A 17 -1.51 9.75 3.72
C VAL A 17 -0.62 10.03 4.94
N ARG A 18 -0.16 11.26 5.11
CA ARG A 18 0.64 11.61 6.29
C ARG A 18 -0.15 11.45 7.59
N GLN A 19 -1.43 11.81 7.60
CA GLN A 19 -2.30 11.57 8.74
C GLN A 19 -2.43 10.08 9.03
N ALA A 20 -2.61 9.28 7.99
CA ALA A 20 -2.68 7.83 8.13
C ALA A 20 -1.41 7.24 8.73
N GLN A 21 -0.25 7.68 8.25
CA GLN A 21 1.05 7.22 8.77
C GLN A 21 1.19 7.55 10.26
N GLY A 22 0.78 8.75 10.67
CA GLY A 22 0.79 9.14 12.07
C GLY A 22 -0.11 8.26 12.93
N LYS A 23 -1.30 7.95 12.46
CA LYS A 23 -2.23 7.04 13.16
C LYS A 23 -1.67 5.62 13.25
N ALA A 24 -1.10 5.12 12.18
CA ALA A 24 -0.50 3.79 12.16
C ALA A 24 0.67 3.70 13.16
N MET A 25 1.47 4.73 13.25
CA MET A 25 2.60 4.78 14.19
C MET A 25 2.15 4.74 15.65
N THR A 26 0.97 5.23 15.96
CA THR A 26 0.41 5.17 17.31
C THR A 26 -0.44 3.92 17.55
N GLY A 27 -0.51 3.02 16.56
CA GLY A 27 -1.27 1.78 16.65
C GLY A 27 -2.74 1.90 16.30
N ASP A 28 -3.21 3.07 15.89
CA ASP A 28 -4.62 3.27 15.51
C ASP A 28 -4.78 2.95 14.01
N HIS A 29 -4.72 1.65 13.70
CA HIS A 29 -4.78 1.18 12.31
C HIS A 29 -6.15 1.38 11.68
N ASN A 30 -7.23 1.38 12.45
CA ASN A 30 -8.57 1.67 11.93
C ASN A 30 -8.67 3.11 11.44
N ALA A 31 -8.17 4.07 12.21
CA ALA A 31 -8.14 5.46 11.79
C ALA A 31 -7.25 5.63 10.55
N ALA A 32 -6.09 4.96 10.53
CA ALA A 32 -5.18 5.00 9.38
C ALA A 32 -5.88 4.51 8.11
N VAL A 33 -6.60 3.40 8.18
CA VAL A 33 -7.37 2.86 7.05
C VAL A 33 -8.38 3.89 6.53
N ASN A 34 -9.08 4.57 7.43
CA ASN A 34 -10.07 5.59 7.03
C ASN A 34 -9.41 6.75 6.28
N TYR A 35 -8.27 7.24 6.77
CA TYR A 35 -7.52 8.29 6.09
C TYR A 35 -7.01 7.83 4.72
N LEU A 36 -6.52 6.59 4.62
CA LEU A 36 -6.02 6.05 3.36
C LEU A 36 -7.13 5.88 2.32
N LYS A 37 -8.31 5.44 2.75
CA LYS A 37 -9.47 5.35 1.85
C LYS A 37 -9.86 6.71 1.30
N LYS A 38 -9.82 7.75 2.14
CA LYS A 38 -10.08 9.12 1.71
C LYS A 38 -9.02 9.60 0.72
N ALA A 39 -7.75 9.27 0.96
CA ALA A 39 -6.66 9.61 0.05
C ALA A 39 -6.85 8.95 -1.33
N ILE A 40 -7.24 7.69 -1.35
CA ILE A 40 -7.50 6.92 -2.57
C ILE A 40 -8.71 7.49 -3.33
N ASP A 41 -9.75 7.94 -2.62
CA ASP A 41 -10.88 8.60 -3.26
C ASP A 41 -10.45 9.88 -3.99
N LYS A 42 -9.51 10.63 -3.40
CA LYS A 42 -8.96 11.84 -4.02
C LYS A 42 -8.02 11.54 -5.17
N GLU A 43 -7.17 10.53 -5.03
CA GLU A 43 -6.16 10.14 -6.02
C GLU A 43 -6.23 8.63 -6.22
N PRO A 44 -7.07 8.14 -7.17
CA PRO A 44 -7.28 6.70 -7.37
C PRO A 44 -6.05 5.91 -7.82
N ARG A 45 -5.01 6.57 -8.30
CA ARG A 45 -3.77 5.90 -8.74
C ARG A 45 -2.62 6.16 -7.76
N TYR A 46 -2.94 6.22 -6.48
CA TYR A 46 -1.95 6.48 -5.44
C TYR A 46 -1.35 5.16 -4.94
N THR A 47 -0.29 4.71 -5.58
CA THR A 47 0.36 3.42 -5.30
C THR A 47 0.77 3.28 -3.83
N GLU A 48 1.42 4.30 -3.28
CA GLU A 48 1.86 4.29 -1.88
C GLU A 48 0.67 4.13 -0.92
N ALA A 49 -0.45 4.80 -1.20
CA ALA A 49 -1.63 4.72 -0.34
C ALA A 49 -2.21 3.30 -0.29
N TYR A 50 -2.25 2.61 -1.42
CA TYR A 50 -2.69 1.21 -1.43
C TYR A 50 -1.73 0.29 -0.67
N THR A 51 -0.43 0.53 -0.79
CA THR A 51 0.58 -0.26 -0.07
C THR A 51 0.45 -0.05 1.44
N LEU A 52 0.29 1.20 1.87
CA LEU A 52 0.08 1.51 3.28
C LEU A 52 -1.24 0.94 3.80
N LEU A 53 -2.29 0.97 2.96
CA LEU A 53 -3.58 0.36 3.31
C LEU A 53 -3.40 -1.14 3.58
N GLY A 54 -2.67 -1.83 2.71
CA GLY A 54 -2.34 -3.24 2.92
C GLY A 54 -1.61 -3.47 4.24
N ASN A 55 -0.63 -2.62 4.55
CA ASN A 55 0.12 -2.72 5.81
C ASN A 55 -0.80 -2.58 7.04
N CYS A 56 -1.73 -1.64 7.00
CA CYS A 56 -2.69 -1.44 8.10
C CYS A 56 -3.67 -2.61 8.21
N GLN A 57 -4.12 -3.13 7.08
CA GLN A 57 -5.01 -4.28 7.06
C GLN A 57 -4.33 -5.53 7.63
N ASP A 58 -3.05 -5.72 7.34
CA ASP A 58 -2.28 -6.81 7.94
C ASP A 58 -2.21 -6.65 9.47
N CYS A 59 -1.95 -5.44 9.95
CA CYS A 59 -1.95 -5.17 11.40
C CYS A 59 -3.30 -5.43 12.05
N LEU A 60 -4.39 -5.32 11.29
CA LEU A 60 -5.74 -5.62 11.75
C LEU A 60 -6.12 -7.09 11.54
N ASP A 61 -5.16 -7.91 11.16
CA ASP A 61 -5.34 -9.34 10.86
C ASP A 61 -6.32 -9.61 9.71
N LYS A 62 -6.37 -8.69 8.75
CA LYS A 62 -7.16 -8.81 7.52
C LYS A 62 -6.25 -9.12 6.36
N LYS A 63 -5.66 -10.32 6.36
CA LYS A 63 -4.59 -10.71 5.44
C LYS A 63 -5.04 -10.74 3.98
N GLU A 64 -6.24 -11.27 3.69
CA GLU A 64 -6.76 -11.32 2.32
C GLU A 64 -7.03 -9.92 1.78
N ASP A 65 -7.56 -9.03 2.61
CA ASP A 65 -7.77 -7.63 2.23
C ASP A 65 -6.43 -6.93 1.96
N ALA A 66 -5.42 -7.22 2.77
CA ALA A 66 -4.08 -6.66 2.58
C ALA A 66 -3.49 -7.10 1.25
N ILE A 67 -3.60 -8.39 0.90
CA ILE A 67 -3.14 -8.89 -0.39
C ILE A 67 -3.86 -8.18 -1.53
N ALA A 68 -5.18 -7.98 -1.43
CA ALA A 68 -5.95 -7.28 -2.44
C ALA A 68 -5.47 -5.82 -2.60
N SER A 69 -5.12 -5.16 -1.50
CA SER A 69 -4.58 -3.79 -1.55
C SER A 69 -3.22 -3.74 -2.22
N TYR A 70 -2.32 -4.67 -1.90
CA TYR A 70 -1.02 -4.76 -2.57
C TYR A 70 -1.18 -5.06 -4.06
N ASP A 71 -2.13 -5.93 -4.43
CA ASP A 71 -2.39 -6.23 -5.84
C ASP A 71 -2.86 -5.00 -6.59
N LYS A 72 -3.67 -4.14 -5.97
CA LYS A 72 -4.07 -2.87 -6.58
C LYS A 72 -2.88 -1.94 -6.76
N ALA A 73 -2.00 -1.84 -5.77
CA ALA A 73 -0.76 -1.06 -5.89
C ALA A 73 0.07 -1.56 -7.07
N LEU A 74 0.21 -2.87 -7.22
CA LEU A 74 1.01 -3.49 -8.28
C LEU A 74 0.37 -3.40 -9.66
N ARG A 75 -0.95 -3.25 -9.74
CA ARG A 75 -1.61 -2.93 -11.01
C ARG A 75 -1.31 -1.52 -11.49
N ILE A 76 -1.16 -0.59 -10.54
CA ILE A 76 -0.82 0.80 -10.85
C ILE A 76 0.67 0.89 -11.21
N ASP A 77 1.53 0.30 -10.37
CA ASP A 77 2.98 0.29 -10.57
C ASP A 77 3.54 -1.12 -10.33
N PRO A 78 3.72 -1.91 -11.39
CA PRO A 78 4.24 -3.28 -11.27
C PRO A 78 5.66 -3.36 -10.72
N ASP A 79 6.39 -2.24 -10.70
CA ASP A 79 7.78 -2.17 -10.23
C ASP A 79 7.89 -1.59 -8.81
N TYR A 80 6.76 -1.48 -8.10
CA TYR A 80 6.77 -0.99 -6.73
C TYR A 80 7.25 -2.09 -5.78
N ALA A 81 8.54 -2.11 -5.54
CA ALA A 81 9.23 -3.19 -4.82
C ALA A 81 8.66 -3.43 -3.42
N ASP A 82 8.28 -2.36 -2.70
CA ASP A 82 7.74 -2.47 -1.35
C ASP A 82 6.45 -3.30 -1.32
N ALA A 83 5.58 -3.13 -2.32
CA ALA A 83 4.34 -3.89 -2.39
C ALA A 83 4.60 -5.38 -2.65
N TRP A 84 5.58 -5.71 -3.52
CA TRP A 84 5.99 -7.09 -3.74
C TRP A 84 6.51 -7.73 -2.46
N PHE A 85 7.40 -7.03 -1.75
CA PHE A 85 7.99 -7.54 -0.51
C PHE A 85 6.92 -7.76 0.56
N ASN A 86 6.07 -6.77 0.80
CA ASN A 86 5.04 -6.84 1.83
C ASN A 86 4.01 -7.92 1.53
N LYS A 87 3.62 -8.05 0.26
CA LYS A 87 2.74 -9.15 -0.18
C LYS A 87 3.39 -10.51 0.11
N GLY A 88 4.67 -10.65 -0.24
CA GLY A 88 5.40 -11.88 0.01
C GLY A 88 5.45 -12.25 1.49
N MET A 89 5.64 -11.25 2.35
CA MET A 89 5.68 -11.50 3.80
C MET A 89 4.34 -12.00 4.34
N ILE A 90 3.22 -11.45 3.85
CA ILE A 90 1.89 -11.92 4.25
C ILE A 90 1.63 -13.33 3.73
N LEU A 91 1.97 -13.60 2.48
CA LEU A 91 1.81 -14.93 1.90
C LEU A 91 2.59 -15.97 2.69
N LYS A 92 3.79 -15.62 3.16
CA LYS A 92 4.60 -16.50 4.01
C LYS A 92 3.88 -16.78 5.33
N LYS A 93 3.32 -15.78 5.97
CA LYS A 93 2.54 -15.94 7.21
C LYS A 93 1.32 -16.85 7.00
N MET A 94 0.75 -16.86 5.80
CA MET A 94 -0.40 -17.67 5.45
C MET A 94 -0.02 -19.10 5.02
N GLY A 95 1.27 -19.43 4.99
CA GLY A 95 1.75 -20.75 4.56
C GLY A 95 1.81 -20.92 3.05
N ARG A 96 1.60 -19.86 2.27
CA ARG A 96 1.66 -19.89 0.80
C ARG A 96 3.10 -19.63 0.36
N SER A 97 3.99 -20.57 0.71
CA SER A 97 5.43 -20.39 0.61
C SER A 97 5.96 -20.17 -0.79
N LYS A 98 5.41 -20.89 -1.79
CA LYS A 98 5.83 -20.76 -3.18
C LYS A 98 5.54 -19.36 -3.71
N GLU A 99 4.31 -18.87 -3.55
CA GLU A 99 3.91 -17.55 -3.96
C GLU A 99 4.69 -16.48 -3.21
N ALA A 100 4.93 -16.68 -1.91
CA ALA A 100 5.73 -15.79 -1.08
C ALA A 100 7.14 -15.64 -1.64
N THR A 101 7.79 -16.74 -1.97
CA THR A 101 9.15 -16.74 -2.53
C THR A 101 9.19 -15.96 -3.85
N GLU A 102 8.24 -16.18 -4.73
CA GLU A 102 8.16 -15.48 -6.02
C GLU A 102 8.05 -13.96 -5.81
N CYS A 103 7.20 -13.51 -4.88
CA CYS A 103 7.04 -12.09 -4.58
C CYS A 103 8.30 -11.49 -3.96
N ILE A 104 8.94 -12.19 -3.04
CA ILE A 104 10.15 -11.72 -2.38
C ILE A 104 11.31 -11.63 -3.38
N GLU A 105 11.47 -12.63 -4.23
CA GLU A 105 12.49 -12.61 -5.28
C GLU A 105 12.28 -11.43 -6.24
N LYS A 106 11.03 -11.18 -6.63
CA LYS A 106 10.71 -10.03 -7.49
C LYS A 106 11.08 -8.72 -6.80
N SER A 107 10.78 -8.58 -5.51
CA SER A 107 11.14 -7.38 -4.76
C SER A 107 12.66 -7.18 -4.69
N ILE A 108 13.40 -8.25 -4.45
CA ILE A 108 14.87 -8.21 -4.39
C ILE A 108 15.43 -7.77 -5.74
N ASP A 109 14.94 -8.32 -6.84
CA ASP A 109 15.38 -7.96 -8.17
C ASP A 109 15.14 -6.48 -8.46
N LEU A 110 13.98 -5.96 -8.05
CA LEU A 110 13.65 -4.55 -8.22
C LEU A 110 14.53 -3.64 -7.37
N TYR A 111 14.76 -4.01 -6.09
CA TYR A 111 15.65 -3.23 -5.22
C TYR A 111 17.11 -3.22 -5.72
N CYS A 112 17.55 -4.32 -6.31
CA CYS A 112 18.92 -4.44 -6.83
C CYS A 112 19.05 -3.95 -8.28
N GLY A 113 17.96 -3.57 -8.93
CA GLY A 113 17.99 -3.10 -10.31
C GLY A 113 18.19 -4.20 -11.35
N ARG A 114 17.74 -5.41 -11.02
CA ARG A 114 17.91 -6.57 -11.94
C ARG A 114 16.67 -6.88 -12.72
#